data_e6496b7021be6fc06e5168f20ea7f8e5
#
_entry.id   e6496b7021be6fc06e5168f20ea7f8e5
#
_cell.length_a   1.000
_cell.length_b   1.000
_cell.length_c   1.000
_cell.angle_alpha   90.00
_cell.angle_beta   90.00
_cell.angle_gamma   90.00
#
_symmetry.space_group_name_H-M   'P 1'
#
loop_
_entity.id
_entity.type
_entity.pdbx_description
1 polymer ?
#
loop_
_entity_poly.entity_id
_entity_poly.type
_entity_poly.pdbx_seq_one_letter_code
_entity_poly.pdbx_strand_id
1 'polypeptide(L)'
;IIVSSRLGSTGYSISAGGPVVAPNLDVILVTPVCPHSLTVRPIAAAFDSVIEINAQSDCVMYADGISTVQVPAGTGFTVSGCNKQVGFIRTKKRNVFRLIRERLN
;
A
#
# COMPACT_ATOMS: atom_id res chain seq x y z
N ILE A 1 -7.97 5.67 2.45
CA ILE A 1 -7.23 4.40 2.54
C ILE A 1 -5.99 4.47 1.64
N ILE A 2 -5.00 3.65 1.93
CA ILE A 2 -3.81 3.47 1.12
C ILE A 2 -3.81 2.04 0.61
N VAL A 3 -3.60 1.85 -0.69
CA VAL A 3 -3.32 0.54 -1.28
C VAL A 3 -1.87 0.54 -1.72
N SER A 4 -1.10 -0.44 -1.28
CA SER A 4 0.33 -0.50 -1.59
C SER A 4 0.80 -1.93 -1.88
N SER A 5 1.87 -2.03 -2.68
CA SER A 5 2.65 -3.26 -2.82
C SER A 5 3.52 -3.50 -1.59
N ARG A 6 4.16 -4.68 -1.53
CA ARG A 6 5.18 -4.98 -0.50
C ARG A 6 6.26 -3.91 -0.39
N LEU A 7 6.70 -3.37 -1.53
CA LEU A 7 7.74 -2.33 -1.56
C LEU A 7 7.24 -1.02 -0.94
N GLY A 8 5.98 -0.67 -1.22
CA GLY A 8 5.34 0.53 -0.66
C GLY A 8 4.95 0.42 0.82
N SER A 9 5.08 -0.76 1.44
CA SER A 9 4.74 -0.96 2.85
C SER A 9 5.56 -0.08 3.80
N THR A 10 6.79 0.24 3.44
CA THR A 10 7.69 1.14 4.21
C THR A 10 7.59 2.62 3.81
N GLY A 11 6.68 2.96 2.90
CA GLY A 11 6.35 4.33 2.51
C GLY A 11 5.25 4.93 3.37
N TYR A 12 4.22 5.52 2.76
CA TYR A 12 3.10 6.15 3.48
C TYR A 12 2.29 5.15 4.31
N SER A 13 2.19 3.89 3.86
CA SER A 13 1.47 2.83 4.57
C SER A 13 1.96 2.63 6.01
N ILE A 14 3.28 2.59 6.25
CA ILE A 14 3.82 2.41 7.60
C ILE A 14 3.48 3.59 8.52
N SER A 15 3.50 4.81 7.99
CA SER A 15 3.13 6.02 8.74
C SER A 15 1.64 6.03 9.14
N ALA A 16 0.81 5.36 8.37
CA ALA A 16 -0.61 5.15 8.67
C ALA A 16 -0.88 3.92 9.57
N GLY A 17 0.16 3.25 10.06
CA GLY A 17 0.03 2.07 10.92
C GLY A 17 -0.02 0.73 10.16
N GLY A 18 0.34 0.72 8.89
CA GLY A 18 0.47 -0.51 8.12
C GLY A 18 1.67 -1.36 8.54
N PRO A 19 1.64 -2.67 8.31
CA PRO A 19 2.75 -3.56 8.64
C PRO A 19 3.92 -3.39 7.68
N VAL A 20 5.11 -3.74 8.15
CA VAL A 20 6.26 -3.95 7.29
C VAL A 20 6.14 -5.32 6.63
N VAL A 21 6.29 -5.36 5.31
CA VAL A 21 6.21 -6.60 4.53
C VAL A 21 7.60 -7.06 4.13
N ALA A 22 7.89 -8.33 4.36
CA ALA A 22 9.13 -8.94 3.92
C ALA A 22 9.22 -8.94 2.38
N PRO A 23 10.42 -8.74 1.81
CA PRO A 23 10.61 -8.60 0.36
C PRO A 23 10.21 -9.82 -0.47
N ASN A 24 10.12 -10.99 0.16
CA ASN A 24 9.75 -12.25 -0.49
C ASN A 24 8.25 -12.58 -0.43
N LEU A 25 7.43 -11.67 0.12
CA LEU A 25 5.99 -11.83 0.17
C LEU A 25 5.30 -11.04 -0.93
N ASP A 26 4.54 -11.71 -1.76
CA ASP A 26 3.74 -11.09 -2.80
C ASP A 26 2.33 -10.79 -2.27
N VAL A 27 2.15 -9.57 -1.80
CA VAL A 27 0.89 -9.10 -1.19
C VAL A 27 0.52 -7.71 -1.70
N ILE A 28 -0.78 -7.43 -1.61
CA ILE A 28 -1.36 -6.09 -1.69
C ILE A 28 -1.78 -5.71 -0.27
N LEU A 29 -1.33 -4.57 0.22
CA LEU A 29 -1.74 -4.01 1.50
C LEU A 29 -2.86 -2.99 1.31
N VAL A 30 -3.88 -3.07 2.14
CA VAL A 30 -4.91 -2.04 2.28
C VAL A 30 -4.83 -1.48 3.69
N THR A 31 -4.40 -0.23 3.80
CA THR A 31 -4.13 0.43 5.09
C THR A 31 -5.11 1.59 5.27
N PRO A 32 -5.97 1.56 6.29
CA PRO A 32 -6.85 2.67 6.62
C PRO A 32 -6.03 3.87 7.12
N VAL A 33 -6.47 5.08 6.81
CA VAL A 33 -5.86 6.33 7.28
C VAL A 33 -6.81 6.97 8.28
N CYS A 34 -6.38 7.13 9.51
CA CYS A 34 -7.16 7.76 10.59
C CYS A 34 -8.62 7.24 10.66
N PRO A 35 -8.85 5.92 10.74
CA PRO A 35 -10.20 5.38 10.79
C PRO A 35 -10.91 5.81 12.09
N HIS A 36 -12.20 6.10 11.99
CA HIS A 36 -13.01 6.43 13.19
C HIS A 36 -13.19 5.23 14.13
N SER A 37 -13.17 4.01 13.60
CA SER A 37 -13.30 2.79 14.40
C SER A 37 -11.93 2.28 14.83
N LEU A 38 -11.79 2.01 16.13
CA LEU A 38 -10.58 1.41 16.71
C LEU A 38 -10.39 -0.06 16.32
N THR A 39 -11.39 -0.69 15.73
CA THR A 39 -11.35 -2.11 15.33
C THR A 39 -10.84 -2.32 13.91
N VAL A 40 -10.80 -1.28 13.09
CA VAL A 40 -10.31 -1.36 11.71
C VAL A 40 -8.80 -1.58 11.70
N ARG A 41 -8.36 -2.58 10.96
CA ARG A 41 -6.95 -2.96 10.84
C ARG A 41 -6.52 -2.98 9.38
N PRO A 42 -5.22 -2.78 9.10
CA PRO A 42 -4.66 -3.04 7.79
C PRO A 42 -4.88 -4.49 7.37
N ILE A 43 -5.11 -4.69 6.08
CA ILE A 43 -5.34 -6.00 5.46
C ILE A 43 -4.19 -6.29 4.51
N ALA A 44 -3.63 -7.49 4.59
CA ALA A 44 -2.74 -8.04 3.59
C ALA A 44 -3.50 -9.07 2.76
N ALA A 45 -3.68 -8.80 1.48
CA ALA A 45 -4.30 -9.72 0.53
C ALA A 45 -3.23 -10.34 -0.39
N ALA A 46 -3.49 -11.50 -0.95
CA ALA A 46 -2.61 -12.09 -1.95
C ALA A 46 -2.46 -11.15 -3.17
N PHE A 47 -1.31 -11.19 -3.83
CA PHE A 47 -1.00 -10.27 -4.95
C PHE A 47 -1.94 -10.44 -6.16
N ASP A 48 -2.50 -11.63 -6.35
CA ASP A 48 -3.49 -11.93 -7.40
C ASP A 48 -4.93 -11.53 -7.02
N SER A 49 -5.13 -10.95 -5.85
CA SER A 49 -6.43 -10.42 -5.42
C SER A 49 -6.82 -9.18 -6.21
N VAL A 50 -8.11 -9.00 -6.39
CA VAL A 50 -8.71 -7.76 -6.90
C VAL A 50 -9.36 -7.04 -5.72
N ILE A 51 -8.88 -5.83 -5.44
CA ILE A 51 -9.41 -4.98 -4.38
C ILE A 51 -10.43 -4.04 -5.00
N GLU A 52 -11.69 -4.20 -4.63
CA GLU A 52 -12.75 -3.30 -5.05
C GLU A 52 -12.94 -2.19 -4.00
N ILE A 53 -12.99 -0.96 -4.46
CA ILE A 53 -13.13 0.23 -3.62
C ILE A 53 -14.31 1.05 -4.11
N ASN A 54 -15.25 1.36 -3.22
CA ASN A 54 -16.42 2.17 -3.50
C ASN A 54 -16.36 3.48 -2.71
N ALA A 55 -16.38 4.61 -3.44
CA ALA A 55 -16.36 5.93 -2.85
C ALA A 55 -17.74 6.28 -2.27
N GLN A 56 -17.81 6.54 -0.97
CA GLN A 56 -19.03 6.97 -0.28
C GLN A 56 -19.28 8.49 -0.41
N SER A 57 -18.23 9.24 -0.69
CA SER A 57 -18.25 10.68 -0.92
C SER A 57 -17.31 11.05 -2.05
N ASP A 58 -17.42 12.26 -2.57
CA ASP A 58 -16.46 12.77 -3.56
C ASP A 58 -15.07 12.75 -2.97
N CYS A 59 -14.14 12.15 -3.69
CA CYS A 59 -12.75 12.02 -3.25
C CYS A 59 -11.77 12.10 -4.42
N VAL A 60 -10.49 12.15 -4.10
CA VAL A 60 -9.40 12.16 -5.07
C VAL A 60 -8.53 10.94 -4.84
N MET A 61 -8.27 10.19 -5.90
CA MET A 61 -7.29 9.12 -5.88
C MET A 61 -5.93 9.67 -6.31
N TYR A 62 -4.91 9.36 -5.54
CA TYR A 62 -3.51 9.69 -5.84
C TYR A 62 -2.74 8.40 -6.17
N ALA A 63 -2.06 8.38 -7.30
CA ALA A 63 -1.13 7.32 -7.66
C ALA A 63 0.30 7.84 -7.49
N ASP A 64 1.02 7.33 -6.50
CA ASP A 64 2.41 7.68 -6.15
C ASP A 64 2.67 9.18 -5.97
N GLY A 65 1.66 9.94 -5.59
CA GLY A 65 1.74 11.39 -5.43
C GLY A 65 1.91 12.19 -6.73
N ILE A 66 1.87 11.52 -7.88
CA ILE A 66 2.12 12.14 -9.21
C ILE A 66 0.81 12.33 -9.98
N SER A 67 0.02 11.27 -10.06
CA SER A 67 -1.24 11.28 -10.82
C SER A 67 -2.43 11.40 -9.89
N THR A 68 -3.40 12.21 -10.27
CA THR A 68 -4.65 12.40 -9.55
C THR A 68 -5.84 12.07 -10.41
N VAL A 69 -6.85 11.43 -9.82
CA VAL A 69 -8.13 11.15 -10.47
C VAL A 69 -9.25 11.55 -9.52
N GLN A 70 -10.20 12.33 -10.02
CA GLN A 70 -11.43 12.66 -9.29
C GLN A 70 -12.34 11.44 -9.28
N VAL A 71 -12.79 11.05 -8.09
CA VAL A 71 -13.67 9.89 -7.87
C VAL A 71 -14.97 10.41 -7.24
N PRO A 72 -16.04 10.55 -8.01
CA PRO A 72 -17.34 10.99 -7.49
C PRO A 72 -17.94 9.98 -6.51
N ALA A 73 -18.75 10.47 -5.59
CA ALA A 73 -19.54 9.63 -4.69
C ALA A 73 -20.36 8.59 -5.47
N GLY A 74 -20.43 7.37 -4.96
CA GLY A 74 -21.12 6.25 -5.61
C GLY A 74 -20.33 5.59 -6.75
N THR A 75 -19.11 6.03 -7.04
CA THR A 75 -18.24 5.43 -8.06
C THR A 75 -17.37 4.35 -7.41
N GLY A 76 -17.23 3.22 -8.10
CA GLY A 76 -16.31 2.14 -7.73
C GLY A 76 -15.13 2.06 -8.68
N PHE A 77 -13.98 1.60 -8.17
CA PHE A 77 -12.81 1.24 -8.95
C PHE A 77 -12.12 0.03 -8.35
N THR A 78 -11.27 -0.62 -9.13
CA THR A 78 -10.53 -1.80 -8.69
C THR A 78 -9.03 -1.54 -8.71
N VAL A 79 -8.32 -2.18 -7.77
CA VAL A 79 -6.87 -2.23 -7.73
C VAL A 79 -6.44 -3.69 -7.77
N SER A 80 -5.52 -4.01 -8.67
CA SER A 80 -4.98 -5.36 -8.80
C SER A 80 -3.49 -5.31 -9.11
N GLY A 81 -2.81 -6.43 -8.88
CA GLY A 81 -1.41 -6.61 -9.24
C GLY A 81 -1.18 -6.46 -10.74
N CYS A 82 -0.03 -5.89 -11.12
CA CYS A 82 0.39 -5.73 -12.50
C CYS A 82 1.52 -6.70 -12.82
N ASN A 83 1.55 -7.23 -14.05
CA ASN A 83 2.62 -8.11 -14.52
C ASN A 83 3.94 -7.38 -14.81
N LYS A 84 3.95 -6.04 -14.80
CA LYS A 84 5.16 -5.27 -14.97
C LYS A 84 5.96 -5.26 -13.68
N GLN A 85 7.26 -5.50 -13.80
CA GLN A 85 8.20 -5.50 -12.70
C GLN A 85 9.28 -4.44 -12.90
N VAL A 86 9.75 -3.87 -11.79
CA VAL A 86 10.89 -2.98 -11.75
C VAL A 86 12.06 -3.73 -11.14
N GLY A 87 13.16 -3.83 -11.86
CA GLY A 87 14.41 -4.43 -11.38
C GLY A 87 15.27 -3.41 -10.65
N PHE A 88 15.76 -3.77 -9.46
CA PHE A 88 16.73 -2.97 -8.72
C PHE A 88 18.10 -3.64 -8.77
N ILE A 89 19.11 -2.93 -9.25
CA ILE A 89 20.50 -3.39 -9.19
C ILE A 89 21.04 -3.08 -7.79
N ARG A 90 21.53 -4.12 -7.11
CA ARG A 90 22.12 -3.99 -5.77
C ARG A 90 23.57 -4.45 -5.80
N THR A 91 24.45 -3.56 -5.40
CA THR A 91 25.91 -3.85 -5.29
C THR A 91 26.29 -4.46 -3.94
N LYS A 92 25.42 -4.36 -2.92
CA LYS A 92 25.63 -4.92 -1.58
C LYS A 92 24.38 -5.64 -1.11
N LYS A 93 24.56 -6.77 -0.40
CA LYS A 93 23.45 -7.42 0.30
C LYS A 93 22.90 -6.45 1.37
N ARG A 94 21.62 -6.13 1.26
CA ARG A 94 20.90 -5.34 2.27
C ARG A 94 19.97 -6.26 3.05
N ASN A 95 20.06 -6.19 4.36
CA ASN A 95 19.05 -6.79 5.23
C ASN A 95 17.98 -5.72 5.51
N VAL A 96 16.79 -5.94 4.98
CA VAL A 96 15.66 -5.00 5.10
C VAL A 96 15.30 -4.76 6.57
N PHE A 97 15.34 -5.79 7.40
CA PHE A 97 15.02 -5.68 8.82
C PHE A 97 16.04 -4.84 9.59
N ARG A 98 17.32 -4.92 9.20
CA ARG A 98 18.35 -4.06 9.76
C ARG A 98 18.10 -2.59 9.41
N LEU A 99 17.79 -2.29 8.15
CA LEU A 99 17.47 -0.94 7.70
C LEU A 99 16.25 -0.36 8.41
N ILE A 100 15.20 -1.17 8.61
CA ILE A 100 14.01 -0.77 9.33
C ILE A 100 14.37 -0.42 10.78
N ARG A 101 15.14 -1.27 11.46
CA ARG A 101 15.57 -1.01 12.82
C ARG A 101 16.38 0.28 12.94
N GLU A 102 17.26 0.57 11.99
CA GLU A 102 18.08 1.77 11.98
C GLU A 102 17.26 3.04 11.71
N ARG A 103 16.15 2.94 10.96
CA ARG A 103 15.31 4.08 10.60
C ARG A 103 14.14 4.34 11.53
N LEU A 104 13.65 3.32 12.21
CA LEU A 104 12.48 3.40 13.10
C LEU A 104 12.83 3.60 14.58
N ASN A 105 14.10 3.64 14.90
CA ASN A 105 14.57 3.93 16.26
C ASN A 105 14.82 5.44 16.43
#